data_e9837e179bbfe3c6f84ac630078fd57c
#
_entry.id   e9837e179bbfe3c6f84ac630078fd57c
#
_cell.length_a   1.000
_cell.length_b   1.000
_cell.length_c   1.000
_cell.angle_alpha   90.00
_cell.angle_beta   90.00
_cell.angle_gamma   90.00
#
_symmetry.space_group_name_H-M   'P 1'
#
loop_
_entity.id
_entity.type
_entity.pdbx_description
1 polymer ?
#
loop_
_entity_poly.entity_id
_entity_poly.type
_entity_poly.pdbx_seq_one_letter_code
_entity_poly.pdbx_strand_id
1 'polypeptide(L)'
;MCIRDRREGATVEKGEEYSHKTPIVFYGSSIVHGVGAGKPSSNYPAIIGRRLDSDFINLGFAGAAKAEKAVMSYISLLTMSAFVYDYDHNAPSAEYLEKTHYDGYKTVRAKQPDLPIIMASKVDYYSNEAENEKRRLIIEESYKRGIAEGDKNLYFVDGRKIFDEDLRNESTQDGCHPNDVGYLAMAKAFGDIIEKLI
;
A
#
# COMPACT_ATOMS: atom_id res chain seq x y z
N MET A 1 16.60 6.47 -12.29
CA MET A 1 17.69 7.02 -11.48
C MET A 1 19.01 6.42 -11.93
N CYS A 2 19.96 7.21 -12.37
CA CYS A 2 21.26 6.71 -12.80
C CYS A 2 22.17 6.55 -11.57
N ILE A 3 22.46 5.34 -11.13
CA ILE A 3 23.37 5.04 -10.01
C ILE A 3 24.86 5.27 -10.39
N ARG A 4 25.13 6.03 -11.46
CA ARG A 4 26.48 6.20 -12.02
C ARG A 4 27.25 7.41 -11.50
N ASP A 5 26.62 8.27 -10.70
CA ASP A 5 27.27 9.50 -10.20
C ASP A 5 28.00 9.23 -8.88
N ARG A 6 29.09 8.47 -8.98
CA ARG A 6 30.06 8.36 -7.89
C ARG A 6 31.27 9.20 -8.23
N ARG A 7 31.77 9.93 -7.25
CA ARG A 7 33.07 10.60 -7.38
C ARG A 7 34.15 9.54 -7.62
N GLU A 8 35.12 9.85 -8.44
CA GLU A 8 36.31 9.01 -8.63
C GLU A 8 36.95 8.72 -7.25
N GLY A 9 37.25 7.46 -6.97
CA GLY A 9 37.79 7.02 -5.69
C GLY A 9 36.77 6.77 -4.58
N ALA A 10 35.46 6.91 -4.84
CA ALA A 10 34.40 6.56 -3.86
C ALA A 10 34.36 5.05 -3.61
N THR A 11 34.37 4.64 -2.34
CA THR A 11 34.14 3.26 -1.92
C THR A 11 32.66 2.99 -1.75
N VAL A 12 32.27 1.72 -1.92
CA VAL A 12 30.93 1.24 -1.65
C VAL A 12 31.04 0.10 -0.68
N GLU A 13 30.43 0.29 0.47
CA GLU A 13 30.34 -0.75 1.50
C GLU A 13 28.89 -1.24 1.60
N LYS A 14 28.70 -2.41 2.19
CA LYS A 14 27.37 -2.93 2.53
C LYS A 14 26.75 -1.94 3.54
N GLY A 15 25.50 -1.51 3.29
CA GLY A 15 24.73 -0.72 4.26
C GLY A 15 24.45 -1.55 5.54
N GLU A 16 24.05 -0.86 6.59
CA GLU A 16 23.53 -1.51 7.80
C GLU A 16 22.31 -2.36 7.47
N GLU A 17 22.14 -3.46 8.18
CA GLU A 17 20.97 -4.30 8.03
C GLU A 17 19.79 -3.71 8.82
N TYR A 18 18.58 -3.83 8.27
CA TYR A 18 17.38 -3.46 9.00
C TYR A 18 17.18 -4.30 10.25
N SER A 19 16.64 -3.71 11.31
CA SER A 19 16.25 -4.43 12.53
C SER A 19 15.16 -5.46 12.22
N HIS A 20 14.18 -5.10 11.38
CA HIS A 20 13.15 -6.00 10.85
C HIS A 20 13.54 -6.46 9.44
N LYS A 21 14.16 -7.66 9.35
CA LYS A 21 14.70 -8.20 8.09
C LYS A 21 13.66 -8.83 7.19
N THR A 22 12.54 -9.29 7.74
CA THR A 22 11.42 -9.80 6.95
C THR A 22 10.65 -8.62 6.38
N PRO A 23 10.57 -8.48 5.04
CA PRO A 23 10.06 -7.26 4.43
C PRO A 23 8.55 -7.08 4.62
N ILE A 24 8.13 -5.83 4.70
CA ILE A 24 6.74 -5.43 4.47
C ILE A 24 6.52 -5.39 2.97
N VAL A 25 5.47 -6.04 2.45
CA VAL A 25 5.14 -6.01 1.02
C VAL A 25 3.98 -5.04 0.78
N PHE A 26 4.19 -4.09 -0.13
CA PHE A 26 3.18 -3.13 -0.56
C PHE A 26 2.80 -3.44 -2.01
N TYR A 27 1.54 -3.72 -2.27
CA TYR A 27 1.02 -3.95 -3.61
C TYR A 27 -0.05 -2.94 -3.97
N GLY A 28 0.09 -2.29 -5.11
CA GLY A 28 -0.93 -1.35 -5.57
C GLY A 28 -0.53 -0.50 -6.77
N SER A 29 -1.11 0.68 -6.83
CA SER A 29 -1.12 1.58 -7.98
C SER A 29 0.18 2.40 -8.15
N SER A 30 0.08 3.45 -8.98
CA SER A 30 1.06 4.53 -9.11
C SER A 30 1.35 5.22 -7.76
N ILE A 31 0.39 5.23 -6.85
CA ILE A 31 0.54 5.82 -5.51
C ILE A 31 1.51 4.96 -4.68
N VAL A 32 1.33 3.65 -4.67
CA VAL A 32 2.30 2.73 -4.03
C VAL A 32 3.68 2.86 -4.68
N HIS A 33 3.73 2.98 -6.02
CA HIS A 33 4.98 3.20 -6.75
C HIS A 33 5.70 4.47 -6.30
N GLY A 34 4.96 5.53 -5.97
CA GLY A 34 5.49 6.81 -5.49
C GLY A 34 5.39 7.95 -6.50
N VAL A 35 4.43 7.89 -7.44
CA VAL A 35 4.15 9.00 -8.35
C VAL A 35 3.67 10.20 -7.55
N GLY A 36 4.28 11.36 -7.78
CA GLY A 36 4.01 12.59 -7.03
C GLY A 36 4.96 12.85 -5.86
N ALA A 37 5.72 11.85 -5.41
CA ALA A 37 6.75 12.06 -4.40
C ALA A 37 7.90 12.94 -4.93
N GLY A 38 8.34 13.91 -4.15
CA GLY A 38 9.44 14.81 -4.50
C GLY A 38 10.78 14.09 -4.69
N LYS A 39 10.94 12.91 -4.11
CA LYS A 39 12.09 12.01 -4.31
C LYS A 39 11.67 10.56 -4.02
N PRO A 40 12.39 9.54 -4.54
CA PRO A 40 12.05 8.14 -4.36
C PRO A 40 11.88 7.69 -2.91
N SER A 41 12.57 8.33 -1.98
CA SER A 41 12.47 8.03 -0.56
C SER A 41 11.31 8.72 0.16
N SER A 42 10.49 9.53 -0.53
CA SER A 42 9.35 10.25 0.05
C SER A 42 8.01 9.57 -0.21
N ASN A 43 7.95 8.40 -0.90
CA ASN A 43 6.73 7.62 -0.97
C ASN A 43 6.43 6.93 0.38
N TYR A 44 5.16 6.61 0.65
CA TYR A 44 4.76 6.07 1.94
C TYR A 44 5.41 4.72 2.31
N PRO A 45 5.64 3.76 1.37
CA PRO A 45 6.39 2.54 1.70
C PRO A 45 7.81 2.83 2.21
N ALA A 46 8.53 3.73 1.55
CA ALA A 46 9.89 4.08 1.95
C ALA A 46 9.94 4.88 3.28
N ILE A 47 8.94 5.73 3.55
CA ILE A 47 8.82 6.42 4.83
C ILE A 47 8.57 5.42 5.96
N ILE A 48 7.67 4.45 5.75
CA ILE A 48 7.36 3.40 6.73
C ILE A 48 8.60 2.54 6.99
N GLY A 49 9.29 2.09 5.94
CA GLY A 49 10.53 1.30 6.08
C GLY A 49 11.58 2.00 6.94
N ARG A 50 11.81 3.30 6.71
CA ARG A 50 12.75 4.08 7.55
C ARG A 50 12.24 4.30 8.98
N ARG A 51 10.95 4.58 9.14
CA ARG A 51 10.35 4.81 10.46
C ARG A 51 10.46 3.58 11.35
N LEU A 52 10.23 2.40 10.78
CA LEU A 52 10.18 1.14 11.51
C LEU A 52 11.50 0.35 11.45
N ASP A 53 12.54 0.90 10.80
CA ASP A 53 13.78 0.20 10.53
C ASP A 53 13.52 -1.21 9.95
N SER A 54 12.64 -1.26 8.94
CA SER A 54 12.16 -2.49 8.32
C SER A 54 12.48 -2.53 6.84
N ASP A 55 12.93 -3.70 6.35
CA ASP A 55 12.99 -3.96 4.91
C ASP A 55 11.59 -3.93 4.30
N PHE A 56 11.50 -3.56 3.02
CA PHE A 56 10.22 -3.51 2.33
C PHE A 56 10.36 -3.82 0.84
N ILE A 57 9.29 -4.39 0.28
CA ILE A 57 9.15 -4.65 -1.16
C ILE A 57 8.02 -3.79 -1.69
N ASN A 58 8.34 -2.86 -2.60
CA ASN A 58 7.36 -2.01 -3.26
C ASN A 58 6.95 -2.63 -4.60
N LEU A 59 5.73 -3.18 -4.64
CA LEU A 59 5.07 -3.71 -5.83
C LEU A 59 4.00 -2.72 -6.33
N GLY A 60 4.36 -1.47 -6.49
CA GLY A 60 3.54 -0.44 -7.11
C GLY A 60 3.62 -0.55 -8.63
N PHE A 61 2.51 -0.93 -9.27
CA PHE A 61 2.38 -1.09 -10.72
C PHE A 61 1.52 0.03 -11.30
N ALA A 62 2.12 1.15 -11.61
CA ALA A 62 1.45 2.35 -12.11
C ALA A 62 0.44 2.04 -13.24
N GLY A 63 -0.85 2.19 -12.98
CA GLY A 63 -1.93 1.88 -13.91
C GLY A 63 -2.24 0.39 -14.12
N ALA A 64 -1.43 -0.54 -13.60
CA ALA A 64 -1.50 -1.96 -13.95
C ALA A 64 -1.81 -2.92 -12.77
N ALA A 65 -1.87 -2.44 -11.52
CA ALA A 65 -2.25 -3.28 -10.39
C ALA A 65 -3.76 -3.58 -10.41
N LYS A 66 -4.13 -4.78 -10.80
CA LYS A 66 -5.54 -5.20 -10.97
C LYS A 66 -5.88 -6.49 -10.21
N ALA A 67 -5.02 -6.88 -9.27
CA ALA A 67 -5.16 -8.12 -8.50
C ALA A 67 -5.34 -9.37 -9.39
N GLU A 68 -4.65 -9.41 -10.53
CA GLU A 68 -4.67 -10.57 -11.42
C GLU A 68 -4.21 -11.83 -10.67
N LYS A 69 -4.89 -12.94 -10.93
CA LYS A 69 -4.66 -14.21 -10.24
C LYS A 69 -3.19 -14.63 -10.23
N ALA A 70 -2.47 -14.45 -11.33
CA ALA A 70 -1.05 -14.79 -11.44
C ALA A 70 -0.19 -13.94 -10.49
N VAL A 71 -0.47 -12.62 -10.42
CA VAL A 71 0.25 -11.69 -9.53
C VAL A 71 -0.05 -12.00 -8.07
N MET A 72 -1.32 -12.21 -7.71
CA MET A 72 -1.70 -12.55 -6.34
C MET A 72 -1.12 -13.91 -5.91
N SER A 73 -1.07 -14.88 -6.82
CA SER A 73 -0.43 -16.17 -6.56
C SER A 73 1.08 -16.02 -6.33
N TYR A 74 1.76 -15.16 -7.08
CA TYR A 74 3.18 -14.86 -6.84
C TYR A 74 3.38 -14.19 -5.47
N ILE A 75 2.59 -13.14 -5.17
CA ILE A 75 2.66 -12.43 -3.89
C ILE A 75 2.45 -13.40 -2.71
N SER A 76 1.52 -14.34 -2.84
CA SER A 76 1.23 -15.32 -1.79
C SER A 76 2.43 -16.22 -1.39
N LEU A 77 3.46 -16.29 -2.23
CA LEU A 77 4.68 -17.09 -2.02
C LEU A 77 5.84 -16.28 -1.43
N LEU A 78 5.70 -14.96 -1.33
CA LEU A 78 6.75 -14.11 -0.76
C LEU A 78 6.82 -14.30 0.76
N THR A 79 8.04 -14.28 1.29
CA THR A 79 8.24 -14.13 2.74
C THR A 79 8.01 -12.67 3.11
N MET A 80 7.07 -12.38 4.02
CA MET A 80 6.72 -11.01 4.40
C MET A 80 6.21 -10.94 5.84
N SER A 81 6.45 -9.80 6.50
CA SER A 81 6.00 -9.52 7.88
C SER A 81 4.59 -8.91 7.91
N ALA A 82 4.23 -8.16 6.87
CA ALA A 82 2.89 -7.61 6.66
C ALA A 82 2.64 -7.40 5.15
N PHE A 83 1.37 -7.42 4.75
CA PHE A 83 0.96 -7.17 3.37
C PHE A 83 0.00 -5.99 3.30
N VAL A 84 0.37 -4.95 2.57
CA VAL A 84 -0.48 -3.79 2.27
C VAL A 84 -1.10 -3.97 0.89
N TYR A 85 -2.43 -4.07 0.85
CA TYR A 85 -3.24 -4.35 -0.33
C TYR A 85 -4.02 -3.10 -0.74
N ASP A 86 -3.39 -2.27 -1.60
CA ASP A 86 -3.78 -0.90 -1.95
C ASP A 86 -3.85 -0.70 -3.47
N TYR A 87 -4.65 -1.51 -4.18
CA TYR A 87 -4.74 -1.44 -5.65
C TYR A 87 -6.02 -0.77 -6.18
N ASP A 88 -6.88 -0.30 -5.31
CA ASP A 88 -8.18 0.30 -5.65
C ASP A 88 -8.09 1.31 -6.82
N HIS A 89 -7.10 2.19 -6.82
CA HIS A 89 -6.89 3.19 -7.88
C HIS A 89 -6.73 2.59 -9.28
N ASN A 90 -6.27 1.36 -9.42
CA ASN A 90 -6.05 0.72 -10.72
C ASN A 90 -7.15 -0.28 -11.12
N ALA A 91 -8.07 -0.61 -10.22
CA ALA A 91 -9.25 -1.39 -10.61
C ALA A 91 -10.08 -0.59 -11.62
N PRO A 92 -10.39 -1.14 -12.81
CA PRO A 92 -11.03 -0.38 -13.88
C PRO A 92 -12.42 0.16 -13.54
N SER A 93 -13.15 -0.52 -12.66
CA SER A 93 -14.47 -0.13 -12.17
C SER A 93 -14.77 -0.73 -10.81
N ALA A 94 -15.85 -0.26 -10.16
CA ALA A 94 -16.35 -0.86 -8.91
C ALA A 94 -16.71 -2.35 -9.09
N GLU A 95 -17.35 -2.71 -10.21
CA GLU A 95 -17.73 -4.10 -10.51
C GLU A 95 -16.50 -5.01 -10.69
N TYR A 96 -15.41 -4.47 -11.23
CA TYR A 96 -14.15 -5.21 -11.32
C TYR A 96 -13.54 -5.41 -9.94
N LEU A 97 -13.53 -4.36 -9.12
CA LEU A 97 -13.04 -4.41 -7.74
C LEU A 97 -13.81 -5.44 -6.92
N GLU A 98 -15.15 -5.46 -7.02
CA GLU A 98 -16.02 -6.41 -6.36
C GLU A 98 -15.67 -7.87 -6.70
N LYS A 99 -15.38 -8.14 -7.97
CA LYS A 99 -15.01 -9.48 -8.46
C LYS A 99 -13.61 -9.93 -8.07
N THR A 100 -12.69 -9.00 -7.80
CA THR A 100 -11.26 -9.33 -7.67
C THR A 100 -10.71 -9.12 -6.26
N HIS A 101 -11.29 -8.19 -5.49
CA HIS A 101 -10.69 -7.79 -4.22
C HIS A 101 -10.68 -8.92 -3.18
N TYR A 102 -11.84 -9.51 -2.93
CA TYR A 102 -11.94 -10.59 -1.95
C TYR A 102 -11.16 -11.84 -2.39
N ASP A 103 -11.24 -12.21 -3.66
CA ASP A 103 -10.53 -13.38 -4.21
C ASP A 103 -9.01 -13.20 -4.15
N GLY A 104 -8.52 -11.97 -4.42
CA GLY A 104 -7.10 -11.64 -4.28
C GLY A 104 -6.62 -11.79 -2.84
N TYR A 105 -7.36 -11.24 -1.88
CA TYR A 105 -7.09 -11.43 -0.45
C TYR A 105 -7.07 -12.93 -0.09
N LYS A 106 -8.09 -13.70 -0.46
CA LYS A 106 -8.17 -15.14 -0.15
C LYS A 106 -7.00 -15.94 -0.74
N THR A 107 -6.51 -15.54 -1.91
CA THR A 107 -5.33 -16.17 -2.54
C THR A 107 -4.09 -16.02 -1.67
N VAL A 108 -3.85 -14.82 -1.11
CA VAL A 108 -2.72 -14.58 -0.20
C VAL A 108 -2.96 -15.29 1.13
N ARG A 109 -4.14 -15.13 1.74
CA ARG A 109 -4.48 -15.71 3.04
C ARG A 109 -4.35 -17.24 3.06
N ALA A 110 -4.72 -17.92 1.97
CA ALA A 110 -4.62 -19.38 1.86
C ALA A 110 -3.18 -19.92 2.00
N LYS A 111 -2.16 -19.12 1.68
CA LYS A 111 -0.73 -19.46 1.81
C LYS A 111 -0.07 -18.83 3.04
N GLN A 112 -0.64 -17.78 3.56
CA GLN A 112 -0.14 -16.95 4.65
C GLN A 112 -1.22 -16.82 5.74
N PRO A 113 -1.51 -17.90 6.52
CA PRO A 113 -2.67 -17.94 7.41
C PRO A 113 -2.63 -16.90 8.54
N ASP A 114 -1.45 -16.56 9.02
CA ASP A 114 -1.26 -15.66 10.16
C ASP A 114 -0.73 -14.27 9.77
N LEU A 115 -0.52 -14.02 8.48
CA LEU A 115 0.05 -12.76 7.98
C LEU A 115 -0.89 -11.58 8.27
N PRO A 116 -0.42 -10.48 8.87
CA PRO A 116 -1.15 -9.22 8.88
C PRO A 116 -1.42 -8.72 7.46
N ILE A 117 -2.69 -8.54 7.08
CA ILE A 117 -3.10 -7.98 5.79
C ILE A 117 -3.86 -6.68 6.03
N ILE A 118 -3.42 -5.61 5.39
CA ILE A 118 -4.01 -4.28 5.50
C ILE A 118 -4.67 -3.94 4.15
N MET A 119 -5.99 -3.93 4.11
CA MET A 119 -6.77 -3.48 2.96
C MET A 119 -6.97 -1.98 3.03
N ALA A 120 -6.89 -1.28 1.90
CA ALA A 120 -7.06 0.16 1.84
C ALA A 120 -8.00 0.59 0.73
N SER A 121 -8.83 1.59 1.00
CA SER A 121 -9.60 2.31 -0.01
C SER A 121 -8.87 3.58 -0.47
N LYS A 122 -9.33 4.16 -1.60
CA LYS A 122 -8.70 5.32 -2.24
C LYS A 122 -8.56 6.52 -1.30
N VAL A 123 -7.40 7.14 -1.34
CA VAL A 123 -7.10 8.36 -0.57
C VAL A 123 -7.69 9.63 -1.21
N ASP A 124 -7.91 9.63 -2.52
CA ASP A 124 -8.54 10.70 -3.30
C ASP A 124 -10.08 10.61 -3.28
N TYR A 125 -10.66 10.13 -2.17
CA TYR A 125 -12.10 9.85 -2.02
C TYR A 125 -12.99 10.99 -2.55
N TYR A 126 -12.66 12.22 -2.23
CA TYR A 126 -13.44 13.40 -2.56
C TYR A 126 -13.35 13.84 -4.03
N SER A 127 -12.49 13.23 -4.83
CA SER A 127 -12.40 13.49 -6.27
C SER A 127 -13.65 13.03 -7.04
N ASN A 128 -14.31 11.97 -6.54
CA ASN A 128 -15.58 11.44 -7.04
C ASN A 128 -16.27 10.64 -5.94
N GLU A 129 -16.92 11.33 -5.00
CA GLU A 129 -17.47 10.73 -3.79
C GLU A 129 -18.42 9.56 -4.06
N ALA A 130 -19.34 9.71 -5.04
CA ALA A 130 -20.34 8.69 -5.32
C ALA A 130 -19.74 7.37 -5.81
N GLU A 131 -18.74 7.43 -6.68
CA GLU A 131 -18.05 6.25 -7.19
C GLU A 131 -17.07 5.70 -6.14
N ASN A 132 -16.34 6.57 -5.46
CA ASN A 132 -15.36 6.18 -4.46
C ASN A 132 -16.02 5.59 -3.20
N GLU A 133 -17.25 6.01 -2.84
CA GLU A 133 -18.02 5.37 -1.77
C GLU A 133 -18.43 3.93 -2.14
N LYS A 134 -18.89 3.68 -3.37
CA LYS A 134 -19.17 2.31 -3.82
C LYS A 134 -17.92 1.43 -3.69
N ARG A 135 -16.79 1.91 -4.16
CA ARG A 135 -15.51 1.19 -4.14
C ARG A 135 -15.04 0.94 -2.70
N ARG A 136 -15.13 1.95 -1.85
CA ARG A 136 -14.81 1.83 -0.43
C ARG A 136 -15.67 0.77 0.27
N LEU A 137 -16.98 0.75 0.01
CA LEU A 137 -17.90 -0.24 0.57
C LEU A 137 -17.57 -1.67 0.12
N ILE A 138 -17.14 -1.88 -1.11
CA ILE A 138 -16.69 -3.19 -1.61
C ILE A 138 -15.46 -3.68 -0.81
N ILE A 139 -14.49 -2.80 -0.56
CA ILE A 139 -13.30 -3.15 0.22
C ILE A 139 -13.65 -3.41 1.68
N GLU A 140 -14.49 -2.55 2.27
CA GLU A 140 -14.99 -2.73 3.63
C GLU A 140 -15.76 -4.04 3.79
N GLU A 141 -16.57 -4.42 2.80
CA GLU A 141 -17.29 -5.70 2.79
C GLU A 141 -16.33 -6.89 2.69
N SER A 142 -15.28 -6.79 1.86
CA SER A 142 -14.21 -7.80 1.81
C SER A 142 -13.55 -7.98 3.19
N TYR A 143 -13.27 -6.87 3.87
CA TYR A 143 -12.74 -6.87 5.23
C TYR A 143 -13.71 -7.53 6.22
N LYS A 144 -14.97 -7.07 6.27
CA LYS A 144 -16.00 -7.60 7.17
C LYS A 144 -16.23 -9.10 6.98
N ARG A 145 -16.24 -9.54 5.72
CA ARG A 145 -16.37 -10.96 5.37
C ARG A 145 -15.18 -11.77 5.87
N GLY A 146 -13.94 -11.29 5.69
CA GLY A 146 -12.77 -11.96 6.24
C GLY A 146 -12.82 -12.10 7.76
N ILE A 147 -13.20 -11.04 8.47
CA ILE A 147 -13.40 -11.06 9.93
C ILE A 147 -14.49 -12.07 10.33
N ALA A 148 -15.63 -12.09 9.62
CA ALA A 148 -16.73 -13.01 9.89
C ALA A 148 -16.33 -14.48 9.65
N GLU A 149 -15.39 -14.74 8.74
CA GLU A 149 -14.79 -16.06 8.51
C GLU A 149 -13.69 -16.43 9.53
N GLY A 150 -13.43 -15.56 10.52
CA GLY A 150 -12.52 -15.81 11.64
C GLY A 150 -11.10 -15.29 11.45
N ASP A 151 -10.81 -14.48 10.43
CA ASP A 151 -9.50 -13.86 10.26
C ASP A 151 -9.26 -12.82 11.36
N LYS A 152 -8.23 -13.02 12.15
CA LYS A 152 -7.85 -12.13 13.28
C LYS A 152 -6.75 -11.13 12.91
N ASN A 153 -6.12 -11.31 11.75
CA ASN A 153 -4.96 -10.54 11.29
C ASN A 153 -5.31 -9.72 10.03
N LEU A 154 -6.55 -9.25 9.95
CA LEU A 154 -7.03 -8.42 8.85
C LEU A 154 -7.36 -7.01 9.35
N TYR A 155 -6.93 -5.99 8.61
CA TYR A 155 -7.06 -4.58 8.98
C TYR A 155 -7.61 -3.80 7.80
N PHE A 156 -8.33 -2.71 8.08
CA PHE A 156 -8.87 -1.82 7.04
C PHE A 156 -8.46 -0.38 7.29
N VAL A 157 -7.90 0.25 6.28
CA VAL A 157 -7.58 1.68 6.23
C VAL A 157 -8.59 2.39 5.35
N ASP A 158 -9.40 3.23 5.97
CA ASP A 158 -10.39 4.06 5.27
C ASP A 158 -9.70 5.29 4.67
N GLY A 159 -9.56 5.32 3.35
CA GLY A 159 -8.88 6.39 2.63
C GLY A 159 -9.47 7.80 2.88
N ARG A 160 -10.77 7.90 3.22
CA ARG A 160 -11.42 9.16 3.58
C ARG A 160 -10.78 9.87 4.77
N LYS A 161 -10.11 9.11 5.65
CA LYS A 161 -9.57 9.57 6.93
C LYS A 161 -8.07 9.83 6.90
N ILE A 162 -7.43 9.63 5.75
CA ILE A 162 -5.97 9.75 5.65
C ILE A 162 -5.55 11.22 5.55
N PHE A 163 -6.25 11.99 4.72
CA PHE A 163 -5.93 13.42 4.57
C PHE A 163 -6.78 14.25 5.52
N ASP A 164 -6.12 15.04 6.35
CA ASP A 164 -6.79 16.02 7.21
C ASP A 164 -7.64 16.96 6.36
N GLU A 165 -8.79 17.36 6.87
CA GLU A 165 -9.76 18.18 6.14
C GLU A 165 -9.14 19.50 5.67
N ASP A 166 -8.37 20.16 6.52
CA ASP A 166 -7.69 21.43 6.23
C ASP A 166 -6.55 21.30 5.22
N LEU A 167 -5.94 20.10 5.11
CA LEU A 167 -4.79 19.83 4.23
C LEU A 167 -5.14 18.98 3.01
N ARG A 168 -6.40 18.62 2.83
CA ARG A 168 -6.82 17.69 1.77
C ARG A 168 -6.43 18.17 0.38
N ASN A 169 -6.70 19.44 0.08
CA ASN A 169 -6.36 20.04 -1.22
C ASN A 169 -4.85 20.17 -1.43
N GLU A 170 -4.08 20.27 -0.34
CA GLU A 170 -2.63 20.39 -0.35
C GLU A 170 -1.91 19.03 -0.37
N SER A 171 -2.65 17.93 -0.25
CA SER A 171 -2.08 16.58 -0.12
C SER A 171 -1.82 15.87 -1.44
N THR A 172 -2.25 16.43 -2.57
CA THR A 172 -2.08 15.84 -3.91
C THR A 172 -1.48 16.85 -4.90
N GLN A 173 -0.86 16.33 -5.98
CA GLN A 173 -0.34 17.16 -7.06
C GLN A 173 -1.42 17.48 -8.12
N ASP A 174 -2.33 16.56 -8.34
CA ASP A 174 -3.27 16.56 -9.49
C ASP A 174 -4.70 16.13 -9.09
N GLY A 175 -4.99 16.13 -7.79
CA GLY A 175 -6.28 15.67 -7.24
C GLY A 175 -6.36 14.14 -7.05
N CYS A 176 -5.32 13.39 -7.42
CA CYS A 176 -5.24 11.93 -7.29
C CYS A 176 -3.93 11.48 -6.63
N HIS A 177 -2.79 11.86 -7.23
CA HIS A 177 -1.48 11.40 -6.76
C HIS A 177 -0.99 12.25 -5.57
N PRO A 178 -0.71 11.62 -4.41
CA PRO A 178 -0.18 12.33 -3.26
C PRO A 178 1.15 13.02 -3.57
N ASN A 179 1.35 14.20 -3.00
CA ASN A 179 2.65 14.84 -2.88
C ASN A 179 3.32 14.42 -1.55
N ASP A 180 4.43 15.05 -1.17
CA ASP A 180 5.15 14.68 0.06
C ASP A 180 4.29 14.84 1.34
N VAL A 181 3.34 15.80 1.38
CA VAL A 181 2.40 15.96 2.50
C VAL A 181 1.43 14.77 2.56
N GLY A 182 0.82 14.42 1.43
CA GLY A 182 -0.08 13.29 1.33
C GLY A 182 0.61 11.96 1.63
N TYR A 183 1.84 11.76 1.14
CA TYR A 183 2.61 10.56 1.44
C TYR A 183 2.98 10.44 2.92
N LEU A 184 3.27 11.55 3.59
CA LEU A 184 3.52 11.55 5.02
C LEU A 184 2.24 11.16 5.82
N ALA A 185 1.07 11.67 5.41
CA ALA A 185 -0.21 11.29 6.00
C ALA A 185 -0.52 9.80 5.80
N MET A 186 -0.30 9.27 4.58
CA MET A 186 -0.42 7.83 4.30
C MET A 186 0.54 7.02 5.16
N ALA A 187 1.82 7.42 5.21
CA ALA A 187 2.83 6.72 6.00
C ALA A 187 2.48 6.69 7.49
N LYS A 188 1.83 7.74 8.01
CA LYS A 188 1.31 7.76 9.38
C LYS A 188 0.17 6.77 9.53
N ALA A 189 -0.85 6.82 8.69
CA ALA A 189 -2.03 5.98 8.80
C ALA A 189 -1.71 4.47 8.72
N PHE A 190 -0.90 4.07 7.74
CA PHE A 190 -0.48 2.67 7.59
C PHE A 190 0.57 2.28 8.62
N GLY A 191 1.57 3.15 8.86
CA GLY A 191 2.67 2.89 9.77
C GLY A 191 2.22 2.68 11.22
N ASP A 192 1.23 3.44 11.71
CA ASP A 192 0.69 3.30 13.06
C ASP A 192 -0.02 1.94 13.29
N ILE A 193 -0.50 1.30 12.22
CA ILE A 193 -1.04 -0.06 12.27
C ILE A 193 0.12 -1.06 12.24
N ILE A 194 1.02 -0.95 11.26
CA ILE A 194 2.11 -1.91 11.03
C ILE A 194 3.05 -2.00 12.23
N GLU A 195 3.38 -0.87 12.85
CA GLU A 195 4.25 -0.80 14.05
C GLU A 195 3.80 -1.68 15.22
N LYS A 196 2.51 -1.99 15.28
CA LYS A 196 1.93 -2.85 16.33
C LYS A 196 1.93 -4.33 15.95
N LEU A 197 2.32 -4.66 14.71
CA LEU A 197 2.16 -5.98 14.10
C LEU A 197 3.49 -6.69 13.83
N ILE A 198 4.60 -5.94 13.78
CA ILE A 198 5.95 -6.46 13.46
C ILE A 198 6.94 -6.25 14.60
#